data_53608c1730f3744a8197a5d0a9656e03
#
_entry.id   53608c1730f3744a8197a5d0a9656e03
#
_cell.length_a   1.000
_cell.length_b   1.000
_cell.length_c   1.000
_cell.angle_alpha   90.00
_cell.angle_beta   90.00
_cell.angle_gamma   90.00
#
_symmetry.space_group_name_H-M   'P 1'
#
loop_
_entity.id
_entity.type
_entity.pdbx_description
1 polymer ?
#
loop_
_entity_poly.entity_id
_entity_poly.type
_entity_poly.pdbx_seq_one_letter_code
_entity_poly.pdbx_strand_id
1 'polypeptide(L)'
;MDSSIAHYWAQADGVIRATAWVLLAMSVASWFLILLKLWAWLRMRRASRALDQFWAARSMDEAIAALRPADTESIFVPLAASAQQAAARRLDESSMAARIDRSELITRALRQRINEAAAKLESGQTLLASVGATAPFVGLFGTVWGIYHALIGIAASGTIAIDKVAGPVGEALLMTAFGLVVAVPAVLGYNAFTRVNRKLLAELDGFAHDLHAYLTLGARPGDES
;
A
#
# COMPACT_ATOMS: atom_id res chain seq x y z
N MET A 1 19.50 -24.05 -22.36
CA MET A 1 18.50 -22.98 -22.10
C MET A 1 19.14 -21.58 -22.00
N ASP A 2 20.39 -21.48 -21.57
CA ASP A 2 21.08 -20.19 -21.42
C ASP A 2 21.41 -19.47 -22.73
N SER A 3 21.58 -20.19 -23.83
CA SER A 3 21.85 -19.60 -25.14
C SER A 3 20.68 -18.87 -25.79
N SER A 4 19.44 -19.25 -25.47
CA SER A 4 18.24 -18.68 -26.09
C SER A 4 17.94 -17.25 -25.56
N ILE A 5 18.08 -17.00 -24.25
CA ILE A 5 17.80 -15.69 -23.66
C ILE A 5 18.87 -14.67 -24.04
N ALA A 6 20.16 -15.08 -24.03
CA ALA A 6 21.24 -14.21 -24.43
C ALA A 6 21.17 -13.84 -25.92
N HIS A 7 20.77 -14.79 -26.78
CA HIS A 7 20.57 -14.55 -28.21
C HIS A 7 19.40 -13.60 -28.47
N TYR A 8 18.26 -13.79 -27.75
CA TYR A 8 17.13 -12.88 -27.76
C TYR A 8 17.53 -11.44 -27.40
N TRP A 9 18.31 -11.28 -26.31
CA TRP A 9 18.72 -9.95 -25.86
C TRP A 9 19.67 -9.25 -26.83
N ALA A 10 20.49 -10.01 -27.55
CA ALA A 10 21.41 -9.47 -28.54
C ALA A 10 20.68 -8.97 -29.80
N GLN A 11 19.61 -9.62 -30.23
CA GLN A 11 18.84 -9.30 -31.43
C GLN A 11 17.64 -8.39 -31.18
N ALA A 12 17.21 -8.23 -29.90
CA ALA A 12 16.06 -7.39 -29.53
C ALA A 12 16.29 -5.93 -29.93
N ASP A 13 15.29 -5.36 -30.60
CA ASP A 13 15.23 -3.94 -30.94
C ASP A 13 15.23 -3.06 -29.67
N GLY A 14 15.68 -1.81 -29.82
CA GLY A 14 15.73 -0.85 -28.71
C GLY A 14 14.41 -0.67 -27.98
N VAL A 15 13.27 -0.72 -28.68
CA VAL A 15 11.92 -0.62 -28.11
C VAL A 15 11.57 -1.85 -27.26
N ILE A 16 11.89 -3.05 -27.74
CA ILE A 16 11.64 -4.29 -26.98
C ILE A 16 12.49 -4.29 -25.70
N ARG A 17 13.76 -3.89 -25.78
CA ARG A 17 14.62 -3.75 -24.59
C ARG A 17 14.09 -2.71 -23.61
N ALA A 18 13.65 -1.54 -24.08
CA ALA A 18 13.05 -0.50 -23.25
C ALA A 18 11.78 -1.01 -22.54
N THR A 19 10.92 -1.71 -23.26
CA THR A 19 9.71 -2.32 -22.71
C THR A 19 10.04 -3.35 -21.62
N ALA A 20 11.03 -4.20 -21.83
CA ALA A 20 11.50 -5.17 -20.85
C ALA A 20 12.07 -4.51 -19.60
N TRP A 21 12.85 -3.43 -19.74
CA TRP A 21 13.35 -2.66 -18.60
C TRP A 21 12.25 -1.98 -17.81
N VAL A 22 11.24 -1.43 -18.49
CA VAL A 22 10.06 -0.85 -17.83
C VAL A 22 9.32 -1.92 -17.02
N LEU A 23 9.05 -3.10 -17.61
CA LEU A 23 8.41 -4.20 -16.89
C LEU A 23 9.25 -4.68 -15.69
N LEU A 24 10.57 -4.76 -15.85
CA LEU A 24 11.48 -5.12 -14.75
C LEU A 24 11.41 -4.10 -13.62
N ALA A 25 11.48 -2.80 -13.94
CA ALA A 25 11.37 -1.73 -12.96
C ALA A 25 10.01 -1.77 -12.22
N MET A 26 8.92 -1.98 -12.95
CA MET A 26 7.57 -2.15 -12.38
C MET A 26 7.52 -3.37 -11.46
N SER A 27 8.12 -4.49 -11.84
CA SER A 27 8.19 -5.71 -11.03
C SER A 27 8.97 -5.48 -9.74
N VAL A 28 10.17 -4.92 -9.83
CA VAL A 28 11.01 -4.62 -8.65
C VAL A 28 10.29 -3.67 -7.69
N ALA A 29 9.69 -2.59 -8.20
CA ALA A 29 8.94 -1.64 -7.39
C ALA A 29 7.73 -2.29 -6.70
N SER A 30 7.00 -3.16 -7.40
CA SER A 30 5.84 -3.87 -6.83
C SER A 30 6.27 -4.83 -5.71
N TRP A 31 7.28 -5.66 -5.95
CA TRP A 31 7.77 -6.59 -4.93
C TRP A 31 8.36 -5.86 -3.72
N PHE A 32 9.11 -4.78 -3.94
CA PHE A 32 9.62 -3.94 -2.85
C PHE A 32 8.47 -3.43 -1.96
N LEU A 33 7.42 -2.87 -2.56
CA LEU A 33 6.25 -2.37 -1.82
C LEU A 33 5.49 -3.50 -1.12
N ILE A 34 5.31 -4.65 -1.78
CA ILE A 34 4.62 -5.80 -1.20
C ILE A 34 5.36 -6.26 0.07
N LEU A 35 6.67 -6.43 0.00
CA LEU A 35 7.49 -6.89 1.13
C LEU A 35 7.52 -5.84 2.26
N LEU A 36 7.66 -4.56 1.93
CA LEU A 36 7.65 -3.47 2.91
C LEU A 36 6.31 -3.41 3.64
N LYS A 37 5.19 -3.47 2.92
CA LYS A 37 3.85 -3.44 3.52
C LYS A 37 3.52 -4.70 4.31
N LEU A 38 3.96 -5.86 3.84
CA LEU A 38 3.82 -7.12 4.58
C LEU A 38 4.55 -7.04 5.93
N TRP A 39 5.76 -6.52 5.93
CA TRP A 39 6.55 -6.34 7.16
C TRP A 39 5.90 -5.34 8.12
N ALA A 40 5.46 -4.18 7.62
CA ALA A 40 4.72 -3.20 8.41
C ALA A 40 3.43 -3.80 9.01
N TRP A 41 2.67 -4.56 8.22
CA TRP A 41 1.45 -5.23 8.70
C TRP A 41 1.74 -6.24 9.82
N LEU A 42 2.78 -7.06 9.69
CA LEU A 42 3.17 -8.01 10.74
C LEU A 42 3.53 -7.31 12.06
N ARG A 43 4.12 -6.13 11.99
CA ARG A 43 4.44 -5.30 13.16
C ARG A 43 3.17 -4.68 13.77
N MET A 44 2.27 -4.13 12.95
CA MET A 44 1.02 -3.53 13.42
C MET A 44 0.09 -4.52 14.15
N ARG A 45 0.07 -5.79 13.75
CA ARG A 45 -0.68 -6.83 14.47
C ARG A 45 -0.28 -6.99 15.94
N ARG A 46 0.93 -6.59 16.31
CA ARG A 46 1.38 -6.60 17.71
C ARG A 46 0.79 -5.43 18.50
N ALA A 47 0.68 -4.26 17.88
CA ALA A 47 0.09 -3.08 18.51
C ALA A 47 -1.41 -3.29 18.81
N SER A 48 -2.16 -3.84 17.86
CA SER A 48 -3.58 -4.18 18.06
C SER A 48 -3.81 -5.10 19.27
N ARG A 49 -2.95 -6.11 19.47
CA ARG A 49 -3.03 -7.00 20.63
C ARG A 49 -2.64 -6.34 21.96
N ALA A 50 -1.90 -5.25 21.92
CA ALA A 50 -1.49 -4.52 23.11
C ALA A 50 -2.57 -3.54 23.60
N LEU A 51 -3.68 -3.35 22.86
CA LEU A 51 -4.79 -2.50 23.29
C LEU A 51 -5.47 -3.00 24.57
N ASP A 52 -5.51 -4.31 24.80
CA ASP A 52 -6.04 -4.87 26.06
C ASP A 52 -5.20 -4.40 27.27
N GLN A 53 -3.87 -4.31 27.11
CA GLN A 53 -2.97 -3.81 28.14
C GLN A 53 -3.12 -2.30 28.35
N PHE A 54 -3.44 -1.55 27.30
CA PHE A 54 -3.73 -0.14 27.37
C PHE A 54 -4.91 0.13 28.32
N TRP A 55 -6.03 -0.59 28.17
CA TRP A 55 -7.22 -0.43 29.00
C TRP A 55 -7.07 -0.96 30.44
N ALA A 56 -6.11 -1.87 30.67
CA ALA A 56 -5.77 -2.36 32.00
C ALA A 56 -4.95 -1.38 32.84
N ALA A 57 -4.33 -0.34 32.24
CA ALA A 57 -3.50 0.64 32.93
C ALA A 57 -4.32 1.53 33.88
N ARG A 58 -3.62 2.07 34.90
CA ARG A 58 -4.23 2.92 35.93
C ARG A 58 -4.40 4.38 35.51
N SER A 59 -3.56 4.84 34.58
CA SER A 59 -3.58 6.20 34.07
C SER A 59 -3.31 6.23 32.57
N MET A 60 -3.71 7.32 31.89
CA MET A 60 -3.48 7.51 30.45
C MET A 60 -1.99 7.52 30.10
N ASP A 61 -1.14 8.11 30.94
CA ASP A 61 0.31 8.15 30.71
C ASP A 61 0.93 6.75 30.79
N GLU A 62 0.49 5.92 31.76
CA GLU A 62 0.89 4.53 31.89
C GLU A 62 0.40 3.69 30.70
N ALA A 63 -0.84 3.91 30.26
CA ALA A 63 -1.43 3.25 29.11
C ALA A 63 -0.65 3.55 27.81
N ILE A 64 -0.32 4.82 27.56
CA ILE A 64 0.47 5.23 26.41
C ILE A 64 1.89 4.66 26.49
N ALA A 65 2.50 4.64 27.67
CA ALA A 65 3.83 4.07 27.86
C ALA A 65 3.86 2.56 27.61
N ALA A 66 2.82 1.83 28.03
CA ALA A 66 2.67 0.39 27.79
C ALA A 66 2.48 0.05 26.30
N LEU A 67 1.76 0.91 25.57
CA LEU A 67 1.49 0.70 24.13
C LEU A 67 2.71 1.02 23.25
N ARG A 68 3.56 1.94 23.66
CA ARG A 68 4.70 2.45 22.87
C ARG A 68 5.65 1.39 22.32
N PRO A 69 6.06 0.33 23.07
CA PRO A 69 6.93 -0.72 22.52
C PRO A 69 6.29 -1.54 21.41
N ALA A 70 4.96 -1.70 21.44
CA ALA A 70 4.20 -2.46 20.47
C ALA A 70 3.85 -1.64 19.22
N ASP A 71 3.62 -0.32 19.36
CA ASP A 71 3.21 0.59 18.28
C ASP A 71 4.40 1.15 17.50
N THR A 72 5.20 0.25 16.91
CA THR A 72 6.38 0.62 16.13
C THR A 72 6.05 1.45 14.87
N GLU A 73 4.84 1.36 14.36
CA GLU A 73 4.39 2.16 13.21
C GLU A 73 3.80 3.51 13.63
N SER A 74 3.73 3.80 14.92
CA SER A 74 3.23 5.07 15.48
C SER A 74 1.84 5.43 14.94
N ILE A 75 0.88 4.53 15.15
CA ILE A 75 -0.52 4.70 14.73
C ILE A 75 -1.42 4.93 15.95
N PHE A 76 -1.35 4.06 16.95
CA PHE A 76 -2.21 4.11 18.13
C PHE A 76 -1.71 5.12 19.19
N VAL A 77 -0.41 5.17 19.43
CA VAL A 77 0.20 6.08 20.43
C VAL A 77 -0.05 7.56 20.08
N PRO A 78 0.14 8.04 18.84
CA PRO A 78 -0.16 9.43 18.49
C PRO A 78 -1.65 9.77 18.61
N LEU A 79 -2.54 8.80 18.36
CA LEU A 79 -3.97 8.98 18.53
C LEU A 79 -4.32 9.23 20.01
N ALA A 80 -3.87 8.33 20.91
CA ALA A 80 -4.11 8.44 22.34
C ALA A 80 -3.50 9.72 22.94
N ALA A 81 -2.25 10.05 22.57
CA ALA A 81 -1.59 11.26 23.04
C ALA A 81 -2.30 12.54 22.57
N SER A 82 -2.80 12.58 21.32
CA SER A 82 -3.53 13.73 20.82
C SER A 82 -4.86 13.92 21.50
N ALA A 83 -5.59 12.83 21.77
CA ALA A 83 -6.83 12.88 22.54
C ALA A 83 -6.61 13.39 23.95
N GLN A 84 -5.57 12.90 24.65
CA GLN A 84 -5.19 13.35 25.97
C GLN A 84 -4.83 14.84 25.99
N GLN A 85 -4.04 15.31 25.01
CA GLN A 85 -3.68 16.73 24.89
C GLN A 85 -4.90 17.60 24.62
N ALA A 86 -5.82 17.16 23.77
CA ALA A 86 -7.07 17.87 23.49
C ALA A 86 -7.94 17.97 24.76
N ALA A 87 -8.02 16.89 25.53
CA ALA A 87 -8.76 16.83 26.78
C ALA A 87 -8.15 17.70 27.91
N ALA A 88 -6.81 17.81 27.95
CA ALA A 88 -6.07 18.61 28.93
C ALA A 88 -6.02 20.11 28.59
N ARG A 89 -6.40 20.50 27.38
CA ARG A 89 -6.31 21.88 26.91
C ARG A 89 -7.25 22.77 27.69
N ARG A 90 -6.70 23.73 28.46
CA ARG A 90 -7.47 24.79 29.06
C ARG A 90 -7.83 25.80 27.97
N LEU A 91 -9.12 26.00 27.77
CA LEU A 91 -9.60 27.03 26.84
C LEU A 91 -9.53 28.37 27.59
N ASP A 92 -8.76 29.31 27.05
CA ASP A 92 -8.77 30.70 27.51
C ASP A 92 -10.12 31.29 27.09
N GLU A 93 -10.91 31.76 28.05
CA GLU A 93 -12.27 32.31 27.85
C GLU A 93 -12.27 33.51 26.85
N SER A 94 -11.13 34.14 26.65
CA SER A 94 -10.95 35.25 25.71
C SER A 94 -10.70 34.81 24.27
N SER A 95 -10.44 33.52 24.03
CA SER A 95 -10.10 33.00 22.70
C SER A 95 -11.32 32.60 21.87
N MET A 96 -11.23 32.68 20.54
CA MET A 96 -12.26 32.16 19.63
C MET A 96 -12.51 30.65 19.86
N ALA A 97 -11.55 29.93 20.44
CA ALA A 97 -11.65 28.51 20.77
C ALA A 97 -12.54 28.25 22.01
N ALA A 98 -12.80 29.25 22.85
CA ALA A 98 -13.64 29.13 24.05
C ALA A 98 -15.11 28.74 23.77
N ARG A 99 -15.54 28.90 22.51
CA ARG A 99 -16.89 28.52 22.06
C ARG A 99 -16.98 27.07 21.60
N ILE A 100 -15.86 26.35 21.55
CA ILE A 100 -15.81 24.96 21.10
C ILE A 100 -15.91 24.05 22.32
N ASP A 101 -16.90 23.17 22.34
CA ASP A 101 -17.04 22.16 23.38
C ASP A 101 -15.78 21.24 23.42
N ARG A 102 -15.40 20.84 24.62
CA ARG A 102 -14.26 19.93 24.87
C ARG A 102 -14.41 18.63 24.10
N SER A 103 -15.61 18.08 24.02
CA SER A 103 -15.93 16.89 23.25
C SER A 103 -15.62 17.09 21.77
N GLU A 104 -15.96 18.24 21.20
CA GLU A 104 -15.67 18.59 19.82
C GLU A 104 -14.15 18.70 19.54
N LEU A 105 -13.39 19.26 20.48
CA LEU A 105 -11.92 19.34 20.36
C LEU A 105 -11.27 17.95 20.31
N ILE A 106 -11.70 17.04 21.19
CA ILE A 106 -11.24 15.66 21.22
C ILE A 106 -11.60 14.97 19.90
N THR A 107 -12.84 15.11 19.45
CA THR A 107 -13.33 14.53 18.19
C THR A 107 -12.50 15.00 17.00
N ARG A 108 -12.20 16.29 16.90
CA ARG A 108 -11.35 16.84 15.82
C ARG A 108 -9.93 16.28 15.86
N ALA A 109 -9.33 16.21 17.05
CA ALA A 109 -7.99 15.65 17.23
C ALA A 109 -7.93 14.17 16.82
N LEU A 110 -8.91 13.37 17.25
CA LEU A 110 -9.02 11.95 16.88
C LEU A 110 -9.19 11.76 15.37
N ARG A 111 -10.13 12.47 14.74
CA ARG A 111 -10.36 12.40 13.28
C ARG A 111 -9.13 12.79 12.48
N GLN A 112 -8.41 13.84 12.90
CA GLN A 112 -7.18 14.23 12.24
C GLN A 112 -6.15 13.09 12.26
N ARG A 113 -5.96 12.44 13.41
CA ARG A 113 -5.01 11.31 13.55
C ARG A 113 -5.43 10.07 12.78
N ILE A 114 -6.73 9.77 12.71
CA ILE A 114 -7.25 8.70 11.87
C ILE A 114 -6.95 8.97 10.39
N ASN A 115 -7.17 10.20 9.92
CA ASN A 115 -6.88 10.58 8.53
C ASN A 115 -5.37 10.49 8.22
N GLU A 116 -4.51 10.91 9.13
CA GLU A 116 -3.05 10.79 8.99
C GLU A 116 -2.63 9.30 8.93
N ALA A 117 -3.21 8.46 9.79
CA ALA A 117 -2.99 7.02 9.77
C ALA A 117 -3.47 6.39 8.44
N ALA A 118 -4.65 6.77 7.97
CA ALA A 118 -5.20 6.32 6.69
C ALA A 118 -4.26 6.66 5.52
N ALA A 119 -3.82 7.92 5.44
CA ALA A 119 -2.87 8.36 4.41
C ALA A 119 -1.55 7.57 4.45
N LYS A 120 -1.02 7.29 5.65
CA LYS A 120 0.18 6.47 5.83
C LYS A 120 -0.04 5.03 5.37
N LEU A 121 -1.16 4.42 5.73
CA LEU A 121 -1.51 3.05 5.37
C LEU A 121 -1.76 2.90 3.87
N GLU A 122 -2.34 3.90 3.21
CA GLU A 122 -2.62 3.91 1.77
C GLU A 122 -1.39 4.27 0.92
N SER A 123 -0.35 4.83 1.53
CA SER A 123 0.90 5.17 0.83
C SER A 123 1.44 3.98 0.03
N GLY A 124 1.78 4.21 -1.24
CA GLY A 124 2.30 3.19 -2.17
C GLY A 124 1.24 2.25 -2.77
N GLN A 125 -0.02 2.24 -2.28
CA GLN A 125 -1.07 1.40 -2.90
C GLN A 125 -1.41 1.86 -4.32
N THR A 126 -1.40 3.16 -4.56
CA THR A 126 -1.61 3.73 -5.89
C THR A 126 -0.61 3.18 -6.91
N LEU A 127 0.66 2.99 -6.50
CA LEU A 127 1.66 2.40 -7.39
C LEU A 127 1.34 0.93 -7.71
N LEU A 128 0.95 0.12 -6.72
CA LEU A 128 0.54 -1.27 -6.96
C LEU A 128 -0.66 -1.35 -7.88
N ALA A 129 -1.68 -0.50 -7.68
CA ALA A 129 -2.84 -0.41 -8.55
C ALA A 129 -2.46 -0.02 -9.98
N SER A 130 -1.58 0.99 -10.13
CA SER A 130 -1.11 1.47 -11.43
C SER A 130 -0.32 0.39 -12.17
N VAL A 131 0.62 -0.28 -11.50
CA VAL A 131 1.38 -1.39 -12.08
C VAL A 131 0.46 -2.52 -12.50
N GLY A 132 -0.45 -2.94 -11.62
CA GLY A 132 -1.42 -3.98 -11.94
C GLY A 132 -2.30 -3.67 -13.16
N ALA A 133 -2.70 -2.41 -13.29
CA ALA A 133 -3.53 -1.97 -14.42
C ALA A 133 -2.73 -1.76 -15.71
N THR A 134 -1.48 -1.32 -15.67
CA THR A 134 -0.73 -0.89 -16.85
C THR A 134 0.28 -1.92 -17.37
N ALA A 135 0.83 -2.77 -16.50
CA ALA A 135 1.84 -3.75 -16.92
C ALA A 135 1.38 -4.69 -18.06
N PRO A 136 0.12 -5.18 -18.12
CA PRO A 136 -0.35 -5.98 -19.25
C PRO A 136 -0.31 -5.21 -20.58
N PHE A 137 -0.63 -3.91 -20.56
CA PHE A 137 -0.61 -3.07 -21.76
C PHE A 137 0.80 -2.76 -22.21
N VAL A 138 1.74 -2.59 -21.28
CA VAL A 138 3.17 -2.46 -21.59
C VAL A 138 3.68 -3.74 -22.25
N GLY A 139 3.31 -4.92 -21.72
CA GLY A 139 3.63 -6.21 -22.34
C GLY A 139 3.02 -6.36 -23.74
N LEU A 140 1.74 -6.01 -23.89
CA LEU A 140 1.02 -6.03 -25.17
C LEU A 140 1.70 -5.09 -26.20
N PHE A 141 2.09 -3.90 -25.78
CA PHE A 141 2.84 -2.98 -26.64
C PHE A 141 4.12 -3.63 -27.20
N GLY A 142 4.90 -4.29 -26.34
CA GLY A 142 6.08 -5.03 -26.75
C GLY A 142 5.79 -6.14 -27.75
N THR A 143 4.67 -6.84 -27.58
CA THR A 143 4.21 -7.89 -28.50
C THR A 143 3.87 -7.33 -29.88
N VAL A 144 3.03 -6.29 -29.91
CA VAL A 144 2.61 -5.65 -31.16
C VAL A 144 3.81 -5.10 -31.92
N TRP A 145 4.71 -4.44 -31.21
CA TRP A 145 5.95 -3.92 -31.80
C TRP A 145 6.84 -5.02 -32.39
N GLY A 146 7.05 -6.11 -31.66
CA GLY A 146 7.86 -7.25 -32.11
C GLY A 146 7.28 -7.95 -33.34
N ILE A 147 5.95 -8.19 -33.36
CA ILE A 147 5.26 -8.79 -34.51
C ILE A 147 5.35 -7.86 -35.73
N TYR A 148 5.15 -6.56 -35.54
CA TYR A 148 5.26 -5.56 -36.61
C TYR A 148 6.63 -5.62 -37.28
N HIS A 149 7.71 -5.64 -36.51
CA HIS A 149 9.07 -5.74 -37.06
C HIS A 149 9.37 -7.07 -37.73
N ALA A 150 8.85 -8.18 -37.17
CA ALA A 150 8.97 -9.49 -37.82
C ALA A 150 8.32 -9.50 -39.19
N LEU A 151 7.14 -8.92 -39.36
CA LEU A 151 6.43 -8.82 -40.62
C LEU A 151 7.15 -7.93 -41.65
N ILE A 152 7.73 -6.80 -41.22
CA ILE A 152 8.54 -5.95 -42.12
C ILE A 152 9.78 -6.71 -42.60
N GLY A 153 10.45 -7.45 -41.73
CA GLY A 153 11.63 -8.25 -42.08
C GLY A 153 11.31 -9.31 -43.15
N ILE A 154 10.14 -9.93 -43.06
CA ILE A 154 9.66 -10.91 -44.10
C ILE A 154 9.40 -10.21 -45.39
N ALA A 155 8.66 -9.09 -45.38
CA ALA A 155 8.36 -8.32 -46.58
C ALA A 155 9.63 -7.89 -47.32
N ALA A 156 10.66 -7.50 -46.59
CA ALA A 156 11.96 -7.13 -47.13
C ALA A 156 12.76 -8.31 -47.70
N SER A 157 12.59 -9.53 -47.14
CA SER A 157 13.35 -10.72 -47.61
C SER A 157 12.73 -11.40 -48.88
N GLY A 158 11.53 -11.04 -49.26
CA GLY A 158 10.82 -11.58 -50.44
C GLY A 158 10.48 -13.09 -50.38
N THR A 159 10.83 -13.77 -49.29
CA THR A 159 10.57 -15.20 -49.08
C THR A 159 9.75 -15.42 -47.83
N ILE A 160 8.56 -15.99 -47.98
CA ILE A 160 7.68 -16.39 -46.89
C ILE A 160 8.12 -17.78 -46.41
N ALA A 161 9.03 -17.84 -45.43
CA ALA A 161 9.43 -19.08 -44.79
C ALA A 161 8.95 -19.07 -43.33
N ILE A 162 8.19 -20.08 -42.92
CA ILE A 162 7.57 -20.17 -41.55
C ILE A 162 8.64 -20.13 -40.44
N ASP A 163 9.78 -20.75 -40.67
CA ASP A 163 10.95 -20.77 -39.77
C ASP A 163 11.54 -19.39 -39.51
N LYS A 164 11.41 -18.43 -40.42
CA LYS A 164 11.83 -17.04 -40.23
C LYS A 164 10.82 -16.22 -39.45
N VAL A 165 9.57 -16.67 -39.32
CA VAL A 165 8.48 -15.96 -38.62
C VAL A 165 8.26 -16.50 -37.23
N ALA A 166 8.31 -17.80 -37.06
CA ALA A 166 7.96 -18.47 -35.82
C ALA A 166 8.82 -18.03 -34.61
N GLY A 167 10.12 -17.83 -34.82
CA GLY A 167 11.05 -17.35 -33.79
C GLY A 167 10.67 -15.95 -33.29
N PRO A 168 10.77 -14.90 -34.12
CA PRO A 168 10.49 -13.52 -33.72
C PRO A 168 9.06 -13.30 -33.16
N VAL A 169 8.04 -13.99 -33.72
CA VAL A 169 6.67 -13.91 -33.20
C VAL A 169 6.57 -14.61 -31.85
N GLY A 170 7.18 -15.78 -31.68
CA GLY A 170 7.20 -16.47 -30.40
C GLY A 170 7.88 -15.65 -29.32
N GLU A 171 8.97 -14.99 -29.65
CA GLU A 171 9.70 -14.07 -28.76
C GLU A 171 8.87 -12.83 -28.39
N ALA A 172 8.16 -12.24 -29.37
CA ALA A 172 7.25 -11.14 -29.10
C ALA A 172 6.17 -11.53 -28.09
N LEU A 173 5.56 -12.70 -28.20
CA LEU A 173 4.51 -13.18 -27.29
C LEU A 173 4.99 -13.29 -25.82
N LEU A 174 6.29 -13.50 -25.58
CA LEU A 174 6.84 -13.52 -24.22
C LEU A 174 6.67 -12.17 -23.50
N MET A 175 6.65 -11.05 -24.22
CA MET A 175 6.46 -9.73 -23.63
C MET A 175 5.09 -9.60 -22.96
N THR A 176 4.03 -10.15 -23.56
CA THR A 176 2.69 -10.18 -22.93
C THR A 176 2.71 -11.06 -21.67
N ALA A 177 3.36 -12.22 -21.74
CA ALA A 177 3.52 -13.10 -20.57
C ALA A 177 4.24 -12.38 -19.42
N PHE A 178 5.33 -11.65 -19.69
CA PHE A 178 6.03 -10.84 -18.69
C PHE A 178 5.14 -9.73 -18.11
N GLY A 179 4.34 -9.05 -18.95
CA GLY A 179 3.38 -8.06 -18.49
C GLY A 179 2.39 -8.65 -17.48
N LEU A 180 1.87 -9.85 -17.74
CA LEU A 180 0.96 -10.56 -16.83
C LEU A 180 1.65 -11.02 -15.54
N VAL A 181 2.87 -11.56 -15.64
CA VAL A 181 3.66 -11.98 -14.47
C VAL A 181 3.94 -10.80 -13.53
N VAL A 182 4.12 -9.60 -14.05
CA VAL A 182 4.30 -8.37 -13.26
C VAL A 182 2.97 -7.89 -12.67
N ALA A 183 1.89 -7.92 -13.46
CA ALA A 183 0.60 -7.38 -13.06
C ALA A 183 -0.08 -8.19 -11.95
N VAL A 184 -0.07 -9.53 -12.06
CA VAL A 184 -0.82 -10.40 -11.13
C VAL A 184 -0.40 -10.21 -9.68
N PRO A 185 0.91 -10.26 -9.30
CA PRO A 185 1.32 -10.00 -7.92
C PRO A 185 0.95 -8.60 -7.44
N ALA A 186 1.05 -7.57 -8.30
CA ALA A 186 0.73 -6.20 -7.96
C ALA A 186 -0.75 -6.04 -7.61
N VAL A 187 -1.67 -6.62 -8.41
CA VAL A 187 -3.11 -6.59 -8.15
C VAL A 187 -3.47 -7.38 -6.88
N LEU A 188 -2.89 -8.57 -6.69
CA LEU A 188 -3.13 -9.37 -5.49
C LEU A 188 -2.64 -8.65 -4.24
N GLY A 189 -1.45 -8.04 -4.29
CA GLY A 189 -0.90 -7.23 -3.21
C GLY A 189 -1.78 -6.03 -2.89
N TYR A 190 -2.20 -5.27 -3.90
CA TYR A 190 -3.12 -4.15 -3.75
C TYR A 190 -4.41 -4.56 -3.03
N ASN A 191 -5.08 -5.60 -3.51
CA ASN A 191 -6.35 -6.07 -2.94
C ASN A 191 -6.18 -6.58 -1.50
N ALA A 192 -5.10 -7.31 -1.22
CA ALA A 192 -4.80 -7.81 0.12
C ALA A 192 -4.57 -6.65 1.10
N PHE A 193 -3.73 -5.66 0.75
CA PHE A 193 -3.43 -4.52 1.62
C PHE A 193 -4.63 -3.59 1.78
N THR A 194 -5.46 -3.40 0.76
CA THR A 194 -6.71 -2.62 0.88
C THR A 194 -7.64 -3.24 1.92
N ARG A 195 -7.78 -4.57 1.94
CA ARG A 195 -8.57 -5.28 2.94
C ARG A 195 -7.99 -5.15 4.35
N VAL A 196 -6.68 -5.32 4.47
CA VAL A 196 -5.95 -5.21 5.75
C VAL A 196 -6.06 -3.80 6.32
N ASN A 197 -5.83 -2.77 5.51
CA ASN A 197 -5.91 -1.38 5.92
C ASN A 197 -7.31 -1.01 6.40
N ARG A 198 -8.35 -1.47 5.67
CA ARG A 198 -9.74 -1.23 6.09
C ARG A 198 -10.03 -1.82 7.48
N LYS A 199 -9.54 -3.04 7.76
CA LYS A 199 -9.69 -3.67 9.06
C LYS A 199 -8.97 -2.88 10.16
N LEU A 200 -7.72 -2.47 9.90
CA LEU A 200 -6.93 -1.71 10.87
C LEU A 200 -7.53 -0.32 11.15
N LEU A 201 -8.06 0.34 10.11
CA LEU A 201 -8.74 1.62 10.28
C LEU A 201 -10.03 1.49 11.10
N ALA A 202 -10.78 0.39 10.94
CA ALA A 202 -11.95 0.11 11.77
C ALA A 202 -11.55 -0.15 13.24
N GLU A 203 -10.46 -0.86 13.51
CA GLU A 203 -9.91 -1.05 14.86
C GLU A 203 -9.47 0.28 15.47
N LEU A 204 -8.84 1.15 14.67
CA LEU A 204 -8.41 2.48 15.10
C LEU A 204 -9.60 3.40 15.40
N ASP A 205 -10.65 3.33 14.61
CA ASP A 205 -11.89 4.10 14.81
C ASP A 205 -12.62 3.64 16.08
N GLY A 206 -12.72 2.34 16.32
CA GLY A 206 -13.24 1.79 17.58
C GLY A 206 -12.42 2.26 18.78
N PHE A 207 -11.10 2.18 18.73
CA PHE A 207 -10.23 2.67 19.80
C PHE A 207 -10.37 4.19 20.02
N ALA A 208 -10.58 4.98 18.96
CA ALA A 208 -10.84 6.41 19.07
C ALA A 208 -12.20 6.69 19.74
N HIS A 209 -13.23 5.89 19.42
CA HIS A 209 -14.53 5.99 20.06
C HIS A 209 -14.45 5.73 21.58
N ASP A 210 -13.77 4.66 21.97
CA ASP A 210 -13.57 4.31 23.38
C ASP A 210 -12.76 5.38 24.13
N LEU A 211 -11.71 5.93 23.50
CA LEU A 211 -10.93 7.05 24.04
C LEU A 211 -11.79 8.30 24.23
N HIS A 212 -12.65 8.61 23.27
CA HIS A 212 -13.57 9.73 23.38
C HIS A 212 -14.53 9.54 24.55
N ALA A 213 -15.15 8.37 24.68
CA ALA A 213 -16.06 8.04 25.78
C ALA A 213 -15.34 8.14 27.15
N TYR A 214 -14.15 7.58 27.24
CA TYR A 214 -13.34 7.64 28.47
C TYR A 214 -12.98 9.08 28.88
N LEU A 215 -12.57 9.92 27.93
CA LEU A 215 -12.13 11.30 28.19
C LEU A 215 -13.29 12.28 28.45
N THR A 216 -14.49 11.97 27.98
CA THR A 216 -15.69 12.82 28.13
C THR A 216 -16.60 12.36 29.26
N LEU A 217 -16.83 11.07 29.42
CA LEU A 217 -17.79 10.48 30.34
C LEU A 217 -17.14 9.74 31.51
N GLY A 218 -15.84 9.45 31.44
CA GLY A 218 -15.14 8.59 32.40
C GLY A 218 -15.46 7.10 32.26
N ALA A 219 -16.23 6.71 31.23
CA ALA A 219 -16.62 5.33 30.98
C ALA A 219 -15.48 4.52 30.35
N ARG A 220 -15.21 3.32 30.88
CA ARG A 220 -14.24 2.38 30.25
C ARG A 220 -14.97 1.46 29.24
N PRO A 221 -14.24 0.94 28.22
CA PRO A 221 -14.80 -0.09 27.37
C PRO A 221 -15.25 -1.28 28.20
N GLY A 222 -16.52 -1.68 28.08
CA GLY A 222 -17.12 -2.78 28.85
C GLY A 222 -17.94 -2.39 30.08
N ASP A 223 -18.01 -1.11 30.44
CA ASP A 223 -18.88 -0.64 31.54
C ASP A 223 -20.37 -0.56 31.15
N GLU A 224 -20.69 -0.82 29.87
CA GLU A 224 -22.08 -0.88 29.35
C GLU A 224 -22.59 -2.33 29.30
N SER A 225 -22.77 -2.96 30.46
CA SER A 225 -23.45 -4.26 30.56
C SER A 225 -24.41 -4.33 31.74
#